data_6d03ff20cac7247cf978420f2aba4575
#
_entry.id   6d03ff20cac7247cf978420f2aba4575
#
_cell.length_a   1.000
_cell.length_b   1.000
_cell.length_c   1.000
_cell.angle_alpha   90.00
_cell.angle_beta   90.00
_cell.angle_gamma   90.00
#
_symmetry.space_group_name_H-M   'P 1'
#
loop_
_entity.id
_entity.type
_entity.pdbx_description
1 polymer ?
#
loop_
_entity_poly.entity_id
_entity_poly.type
_entity_poly.pdbx_seq_one_letter_code
_entity_poly.pdbx_strand_id
1 'polypeptide(L)'
;SPSDAYKYAKGEAIKHPTGYLIQLSRPLDFYAVTDHGIFLGLMKEAANPASEIGQYEITKPLHNLNEDVSNSIISIIRRAGIFRPFAQKLADNIQDGTIDMKLLEKVSSDVWFKTIEAADQAYVPGIFTTFAAYEYSSSVEIYDSYLHRNVIFRDTKNLPKRIFTRGDSLNPEDLWKWMDGLRSKGVESLAIPHNSNISGGAAFKMTYYDGKPIDEAYAVQRIKNEPLVEVTQAKGSSETHPLLSKND
;
A
#
# COMPACT_ATOMS: atom_id res chain seq x y z
N SER A 1 -8.50 10.07 -5.68
CA SER A 1 -7.08 10.28 -6.06
C SER A 1 -6.26 10.69 -4.84
N PRO A 2 -4.92 10.59 -4.87
CA PRO A 2 -4.05 11.13 -3.81
C PRO A 2 -4.34 12.61 -3.52
N SER A 3 -4.55 13.44 -4.54
CA SER A 3 -4.91 14.85 -4.37
C SER A 3 -6.21 15.06 -3.61
N ASP A 4 -7.24 14.22 -3.83
CA ASP A 4 -8.49 14.32 -3.07
C ASP A 4 -8.30 13.90 -1.61
N ALA A 5 -7.43 12.91 -1.36
CA ALA A 5 -7.09 12.51 0.00
C ALA A 5 -6.41 13.64 0.78
N TYR A 6 -5.48 14.37 0.15
CA TYR A 6 -4.86 15.56 0.78
C TYR A 6 -5.84 16.71 0.97
N LYS A 7 -6.76 16.98 0.04
CA LYS A 7 -7.83 17.97 0.23
C LYS A 7 -8.69 17.61 1.44
N TYR A 8 -9.11 16.35 1.53
CA TYR A 8 -9.89 15.86 2.67
C TYR A 8 -9.12 16.01 3.98
N ALA A 9 -7.83 15.63 4.01
CA ALA A 9 -6.98 15.77 5.20
C ALA A 9 -6.82 17.23 5.65
N LYS A 10 -6.82 18.19 4.71
CA LYS A 10 -6.83 19.63 5.00
C LYS A 10 -8.20 20.17 5.44
N GLY A 11 -9.21 19.32 5.58
CA GLY A 11 -10.56 19.73 5.98
C GLY A 11 -11.41 20.29 4.84
N GLU A 12 -11.02 20.12 3.58
CA GLU A 12 -11.84 20.48 2.43
C GLU A 12 -12.93 19.42 2.20
N ALA A 13 -14.12 19.85 1.78
CA ALA A 13 -15.17 18.92 1.39
C ALA A 13 -14.82 18.22 0.06
N ILE A 14 -14.93 16.90 0.03
CA ILE A 14 -14.76 16.12 -1.19
C ILE A 14 -16.01 15.28 -1.46
N LYS A 15 -16.22 14.95 -2.74
CA LYS A 15 -17.36 14.10 -3.13
C LYS A 15 -16.99 12.63 -2.92
N HIS A 16 -17.75 11.95 -2.08
CA HIS A 16 -17.66 10.50 -1.95
C HIS A 16 -18.12 9.82 -3.25
N PRO A 17 -17.56 8.67 -3.66
CA PRO A 17 -17.96 7.96 -4.87
C PRO A 17 -19.46 7.70 -5.00
N THR A 18 -20.18 7.62 -3.88
CA THR A 18 -21.64 7.42 -3.82
C THR A 18 -22.44 8.71 -3.92
N GLY A 19 -21.79 9.87 -4.14
CA GLY A 19 -22.40 11.14 -4.50
C GLY A 19 -22.58 12.17 -3.39
N TYR A 20 -22.50 11.80 -2.11
CA TYR A 20 -22.58 12.77 -1.01
C TYR A 20 -21.22 13.42 -0.70
N LEU A 21 -21.26 14.56 -0.02
CA LEU A 21 -20.05 15.25 0.43
C LEU A 21 -19.57 14.68 1.77
N ILE A 22 -18.25 14.54 1.90
CA ILE A 22 -17.58 14.22 3.16
C ILE A 22 -16.54 15.29 3.46
N GLN A 23 -16.38 15.60 4.75
CA GLN A 23 -15.45 16.60 5.22
C GLN A 23 -15.03 16.26 6.65
N LEU A 24 -13.74 16.45 6.97
CA LEU A 24 -13.28 16.37 8.35
C LEU A 24 -13.78 17.59 9.14
N SER A 25 -14.18 17.37 10.38
CA SER A 25 -14.56 18.45 11.30
C SER A 25 -13.37 19.35 11.70
N ARG A 26 -12.15 18.82 11.62
CA ARG A 26 -10.88 19.50 11.88
C ARG A 26 -9.84 19.05 10.89
N PRO A 27 -9.05 19.96 10.30
CA PRO A 27 -7.88 19.58 9.48
C PRO A 27 -6.89 18.76 10.30
N LEU A 28 -6.14 17.91 9.60
CA LEU A 28 -4.98 17.20 10.14
C LEU A 28 -3.74 18.11 10.03
N ASP A 29 -2.75 17.87 10.89
CA ASP A 29 -1.48 18.60 10.85
C ASP A 29 -0.52 18.00 9.82
N PHE A 30 -0.64 16.70 9.57
CA PHE A 30 0.16 15.99 8.58
C PHE A 30 -0.60 14.80 8.00
N TYR A 31 -0.19 14.37 6.81
CA TYR A 31 -0.83 13.24 6.13
C TYR A 31 0.12 12.57 5.12
N ALA A 32 -0.09 11.27 4.90
CA ALA A 32 0.53 10.49 3.84
C ALA A 32 -0.50 9.58 3.18
N VAL A 33 -0.47 9.48 1.87
CA VAL A 33 -1.25 8.48 1.12
C VAL A 33 -0.39 7.22 1.00
N THR A 34 -0.92 6.08 1.47
CA THR A 34 -0.21 4.81 1.55
C THR A 34 -0.93 3.71 0.78
N ASP A 35 -1.18 3.96 -0.50
CA ASP A 35 -1.78 2.96 -1.38
C ASP A 35 -0.89 1.71 -1.47
N HIS A 36 -1.50 0.52 -1.66
CA HIS A 36 -0.77 -0.72 -1.86
C HIS A 36 0.22 -0.61 -3.02
N GLY A 37 1.51 -0.80 -2.74
CA GLY A 37 2.58 -0.69 -3.74
C GLY A 37 2.52 -1.79 -4.79
N ILE A 38 2.05 -2.98 -4.41
CA ILE A 38 1.80 -4.04 -5.38
C ILE A 38 0.65 -3.65 -6.31
N PHE A 39 0.93 -3.67 -7.62
CA PHE A 39 -0.04 -3.29 -8.66
C PHE A 39 -0.57 -1.86 -8.52
N LEU A 40 0.25 -0.93 -8.01
CA LEU A 40 -0.11 0.47 -7.84
C LEU A 40 -0.68 1.06 -9.15
N GLY A 41 -1.92 1.57 -9.10
CA GLY A 41 -2.63 2.13 -10.26
C GLY A 41 -3.24 1.12 -11.23
N LEU A 42 -2.84 -0.14 -11.17
CA LEU A 42 -3.24 -1.16 -12.14
C LEU A 42 -4.75 -1.35 -12.23
N MET A 43 -5.44 -1.36 -11.09
CA MET A 43 -6.91 -1.56 -11.07
C MET A 43 -7.65 -0.48 -11.83
N LYS A 44 -7.18 0.76 -11.76
CA LYS A 44 -7.76 1.89 -12.49
C LYS A 44 -7.55 1.75 -13.99
N GLU A 45 -6.33 1.37 -14.39
CA GLU A 45 -6.01 1.14 -15.80
C GLU A 45 -6.75 -0.10 -16.34
N ALA A 46 -6.80 -1.18 -15.58
CA ALA A 46 -7.53 -2.39 -15.96
C ALA A 46 -9.05 -2.16 -16.12
N ALA A 47 -9.62 -1.25 -15.33
CA ALA A 47 -11.04 -0.89 -15.43
C ALA A 47 -11.34 0.08 -16.61
N ASN A 48 -10.31 0.67 -17.22
CA ASN A 48 -10.47 1.59 -18.35
C ASN A 48 -10.33 0.83 -19.68
N PRO A 49 -11.40 0.62 -20.45
CA PRO A 49 -11.35 -0.11 -21.73
C PRO A 49 -10.47 0.58 -22.79
N ALA A 50 -10.16 1.87 -22.63
CA ALA A 50 -9.31 2.62 -23.55
C ALA A 50 -7.83 2.54 -23.22
N SER A 51 -7.44 2.03 -22.04
CA SER A 51 -6.04 1.88 -21.66
C SER A 51 -5.44 0.63 -22.29
N GLU A 52 -4.11 0.59 -22.43
CA GLU A 52 -3.39 -0.57 -22.94
C GLU A 52 -3.62 -1.81 -22.06
N ILE A 53 -3.62 -1.65 -20.74
CA ILE A 53 -3.93 -2.71 -19.78
C ILE A 53 -5.40 -3.14 -19.90
N GLY A 54 -6.31 -2.21 -20.10
CA GLY A 54 -7.75 -2.50 -20.26
C GLY A 54 -8.08 -3.29 -21.51
N GLN A 55 -7.17 -3.40 -22.49
CA GLN A 55 -7.38 -4.23 -23.68
C GLN A 55 -7.18 -5.73 -23.43
N TYR A 56 -6.53 -6.14 -22.34
CA TYR A 56 -6.37 -7.56 -22.03
C TYR A 56 -7.72 -8.20 -21.70
N GLU A 57 -7.93 -9.42 -22.19
CA GLU A 57 -9.18 -10.18 -21.99
C GLU A 57 -9.57 -10.31 -20.52
N ILE A 58 -8.57 -10.54 -19.66
CA ILE A 58 -8.75 -10.72 -18.21
C ILE A 58 -9.32 -9.47 -17.51
N THR A 59 -9.17 -8.28 -18.09
CA THR A 59 -9.63 -7.01 -17.49
C THR A 59 -11.10 -6.69 -17.81
N LYS A 60 -11.68 -7.31 -18.82
CA LYS A 60 -13.07 -7.06 -19.25
C LYS A 60 -14.12 -7.13 -18.12
N PRO A 61 -14.03 -8.07 -17.16
CA PRO A 61 -14.96 -8.09 -16.03
C PRO A 61 -14.88 -6.85 -15.11
N LEU A 62 -13.82 -6.05 -15.21
CA LEU A 62 -13.64 -4.82 -14.42
C LEU A 62 -14.22 -3.59 -15.10
N HIS A 63 -14.46 -3.65 -16.43
CA HIS A 63 -15.00 -2.54 -17.17
C HIS A 63 -16.40 -2.18 -16.63
N ASN A 64 -16.65 -0.89 -16.47
CA ASN A 64 -17.95 -0.36 -16.03
C ASN A 64 -18.44 -0.88 -14.66
N LEU A 65 -17.55 -1.52 -13.87
CA LEU A 65 -17.91 -2.10 -12.59
C LEU A 65 -18.41 -1.05 -11.58
N ASN A 66 -18.07 0.21 -11.76
CA ASN A 66 -18.48 1.35 -10.93
C ASN A 66 -19.65 2.17 -11.52
N GLU A 67 -20.17 1.82 -12.68
CA GLU A 67 -21.36 2.50 -13.26
C GLU A 67 -22.62 2.23 -12.45
N ASP A 68 -22.71 1.05 -11.81
CA ASP A 68 -23.74 0.76 -10.83
C ASP A 68 -23.39 1.46 -9.51
N VAL A 69 -23.89 2.70 -9.37
CA VAL A 69 -23.76 3.52 -8.15
C VAL A 69 -24.62 3.01 -6.99
N SER A 70 -25.35 1.91 -7.14
CA SER A 70 -26.09 1.32 -6.03
C SER A 70 -25.12 0.79 -4.97
N ASN A 71 -25.24 1.32 -3.76
CA ASN A 71 -24.50 0.81 -2.57
C ASN A 71 -25.25 -0.37 -1.93
N SER A 72 -25.97 -1.16 -2.71
CA SER A 72 -26.60 -2.36 -2.20
C SER A 72 -25.53 -3.39 -1.78
N ILE A 73 -25.83 -4.17 -0.76
CA ILE A 73 -24.99 -5.30 -0.34
C ILE A 73 -24.70 -6.22 -1.54
N ILE A 74 -25.65 -6.38 -2.44
CA ILE A 74 -25.52 -7.18 -3.67
C ILE A 74 -24.42 -6.60 -4.60
N SER A 75 -24.34 -5.28 -4.78
CA SER A 75 -23.31 -4.67 -5.61
C SER A 75 -21.92 -4.79 -4.98
N ILE A 76 -21.82 -4.73 -3.66
CA ILE A 76 -20.57 -4.93 -2.91
C ILE A 76 -20.09 -6.38 -3.07
N ILE A 77 -20.96 -7.36 -2.87
CA ILE A 77 -20.65 -8.80 -3.03
C ILE A 77 -20.24 -9.09 -4.47
N ARG A 78 -20.95 -8.54 -5.46
CA ARG A 78 -20.60 -8.69 -6.88
C ARG A 78 -19.19 -8.16 -7.18
N ARG A 79 -18.86 -6.96 -6.71
CA ARG A 79 -17.51 -6.37 -6.88
C ARG A 79 -16.42 -7.24 -6.23
N ALA A 80 -16.65 -7.68 -4.99
CA ALA A 80 -15.73 -8.58 -4.29
C ALA A 80 -15.55 -9.92 -5.02
N GLY A 81 -16.65 -10.47 -5.55
CA GLY A 81 -16.63 -11.72 -6.33
C GLY A 81 -15.87 -11.64 -7.65
N ILE A 82 -15.73 -10.43 -8.23
CA ILE A 82 -14.94 -10.22 -9.44
C ILE A 82 -13.45 -10.00 -9.11
N PHE A 83 -13.17 -9.31 -8.01
CA PHE A 83 -11.80 -8.93 -7.65
C PHE A 83 -10.88 -10.12 -7.37
N ARG A 84 -11.32 -11.10 -6.59
CA ARG A 84 -10.51 -12.28 -6.24
C ARG A 84 -10.08 -13.11 -7.45
N PRO A 85 -11.00 -13.55 -8.33
CA PRO A 85 -10.64 -14.29 -9.55
C PRO A 85 -9.75 -13.45 -10.48
N PHE A 86 -9.96 -12.15 -10.55
CA PHE A 86 -9.11 -11.26 -11.34
C PHE A 86 -7.67 -11.23 -10.80
N ALA A 87 -7.49 -11.06 -9.49
CA ALA A 87 -6.16 -11.02 -8.88
C ALA A 87 -5.37 -12.33 -9.11
N GLN A 88 -6.04 -13.49 -9.03
CA GLN A 88 -5.43 -14.77 -9.33
C GLN A 88 -5.03 -14.89 -10.80
N LYS A 89 -5.94 -14.62 -11.72
CA LYS A 89 -5.66 -14.65 -13.15
C LYS A 89 -4.59 -13.66 -13.57
N LEU A 90 -4.53 -12.50 -12.90
CA LEU A 90 -3.47 -11.53 -13.14
C LEU A 90 -2.10 -12.11 -12.82
N ALA A 91 -1.97 -12.79 -11.68
CA ALA A 91 -0.71 -13.44 -11.29
C ALA A 91 -0.32 -14.53 -12.31
N ASP A 92 -1.27 -15.34 -12.75
CA ASP A 92 -1.05 -16.39 -13.75
C ASP A 92 -0.60 -15.78 -15.10
N ASN A 93 -1.26 -14.71 -15.57
CA ASN A 93 -0.94 -14.05 -16.85
C ASN A 93 0.36 -13.25 -16.82
N ILE A 94 0.81 -12.85 -15.63
CA ILE A 94 2.15 -12.28 -15.44
C ILE A 94 3.19 -13.39 -15.53
N GLN A 95 2.93 -14.53 -14.89
CA GLN A 95 3.85 -15.65 -14.84
C GLN A 95 4.05 -16.30 -16.23
N ASP A 96 2.99 -16.41 -17.03
CA ASP A 96 3.05 -16.99 -18.38
C ASP A 96 3.49 -15.99 -19.47
N GLY A 97 3.71 -14.71 -19.10
CA GLY A 97 4.16 -13.65 -20.01
C GLY A 97 3.05 -13.07 -20.91
N THR A 98 1.78 -13.40 -20.67
CA THR A 98 0.63 -12.85 -21.41
C THR A 98 0.52 -11.34 -21.16
N ILE A 99 0.84 -10.88 -19.94
CA ILE A 99 0.89 -9.46 -19.60
C ILE A 99 2.33 -8.99 -19.53
N ASP A 100 2.65 -7.93 -20.25
CA ASP A 100 3.98 -7.35 -20.25
C ASP A 100 4.31 -6.68 -18.90
N MET A 101 5.29 -7.22 -18.20
CA MET A 101 5.79 -6.67 -16.93
C MET A 101 6.27 -5.22 -17.06
N LYS A 102 6.86 -4.83 -18.20
CA LYS A 102 7.32 -3.45 -18.43
C LYS A 102 6.15 -2.47 -18.44
N LEU A 103 5.00 -2.90 -18.98
CA LEU A 103 3.78 -2.10 -18.96
C LEU A 103 3.27 -1.91 -17.52
N LEU A 104 3.26 -2.97 -16.72
CA LEU A 104 2.87 -2.89 -15.30
C LEU A 104 3.82 -1.99 -14.51
N GLU A 105 5.12 -2.14 -14.69
CA GLU A 105 6.13 -1.29 -14.06
C GLU A 105 5.98 0.19 -14.47
N LYS A 106 5.70 0.45 -15.75
CA LYS A 106 5.44 1.81 -16.24
C LYS A 106 4.23 2.42 -15.54
N VAL A 107 3.10 1.72 -15.49
CA VAL A 107 1.88 2.20 -14.81
C VAL A 107 2.14 2.48 -13.34
N SER A 108 2.78 1.55 -12.64
CA SER A 108 3.11 1.72 -11.22
C SER A 108 4.05 2.91 -10.98
N SER A 109 5.05 3.10 -11.84
CA SER A 109 5.96 4.25 -11.77
C SER A 109 5.23 5.57 -12.05
N ASP A 110 4.39 5.62 -13.07
CA ASP A 110 3.61 6.82 -13.41
C ASP A 110 2.67 7.24 -12.26
N VAL A 111 2.04 6.27 -11.59
CA VAL A 111 1.18 6.53 -10.43
C VAL A 111 2.01 6.93 -9.21
N TRP A 112 3.17 6.31 -9.00
CA TRP A 112 4.09 6.71 -7.94
C TRP A 112 4.53 8.16 -8.10
N PHE A 113 4.92 8.59 -9.28
CA PHE A 113 5.25 10.00 -9.55
C PHE A 113 4.07 10.94 -9.27
N LYS A 114 2.86 10.57 -9.66
CA LYS A 114 1.65 11.37 -9.34
C LYS A 114 1.38 11.44 -7.84
N THR A 115 1.71 10.39 -7.09
CA THR A 115 1.60 10.38 -5.62
C THR A 115 2.58 11.35 -4.98
N ILE A 116 3.85 11.35 -5.45
CA ILE A 116 4.87 12.31 -5.02
C ILE A 116 4.43 13.74 -5.34
N GLU A 117 4.00 14.00 -6.58
CA GLU A 117 3.54 15.32 -7.01
C GLU A 117 2.36 15.81 -6.17
N ALA A 118 1.39 14.94 -5.88
CA ALA A 118 0.25 15.29 -5.04
C ALA A 118 0.66 15.63 -3.60
N ALA A 119 1.67 14.94 -3.05
CA ALA A 119 2.23 15.27 -1.75
C ALA A 119 2.90 16.65 -1.76
N ASP A 120 3.74 16.93 -2.77
CA ASP A 120 4.41 18.22 -2.91
C ASP A 120 3.42 19.38 -3.07
N GLN A 121 2.42 19.21 -3.93
CA GLN A 121 1.40 20.26 -4.16
C GLN A 121 0.53 20.53 -2.94
N ALA A 122 0.33 19.53 -2.08
CA ALA A 122 -0.50 19.68 -0.88
C ALA A 122 0.26 20.24 0.31
N TYR A 123 1.61 20.21 0.29
CA TYR A 123 2.46 20.69 1.38
C TYR A 123 2.32 22.19 1.60
N VAL A 124 2.07 22.59 2.85
CA VAL A 124 2.02 24.01 3.27
C VAL A 124 2.92 24.17 4.48
N PRO A 125 4.10 24.83 4.33
CA PRO A 125 5.08 24.97 5.40
C PRO A 125 4.49 25.56 6.68
N GLY A 126 4.68 24.87 7.81
CA GLY A 126 4.20 25.30 9.13
C GLY A 126 2.70 25.13 9.37
N ILE A 127 1.93 24.63 8.38
CA ILE A 127 0.47 24.46 8.47
C ILE A 127 0.08 23.00 8.24
N PHE A 128 0.53 22.42 7.13
CA PHE A 128 0.17 21.04 6.77
C PHE A 128 1.37 20.32 6.16
N THR A 129 1.82 19.27 6.83
CA THR A 129 2.96 18.48 6.39
C THR A 129 2.48 17.26 5.59
N THR A 130 3.08 17.02 4.43
CA THR A 130 2.80 15.86 3.58
C THR A 130 4.05 15.02 3.39
N PHE A 131 3.84 13.72 3.22
CA PHE A 131 4.91 12.78 2.94
C PHE A 131 4.58 11.97 1.69
N ALA A 132 5.57 11.73 0.84
CA ALA A 132 5.47 10.67 -0.15
C ALA A 132 5.55 9.31 0.56
N ALA A 133 4.60 8.43 0.28
CA ALA A 133 4.50 7.15 0.98
C ALA A 133 3.79 6.11 0.11
N TYR A 134 3.95 4.85 0.49
CA TYR A 134 3.22 3.72 -0.08
C TYR A 134 3.16 2.58 0.92
N GLU A 135 2.30 1.59 0.69
CA GLU A 135 2.26 0.38 1.49
C GLU A 135 3.04 -0.76 0.84
N TYR A 136 4.04 -1.28 1.54
CA TYR A 136 4.65 -2.56 1.25
C TYR A 136 3.74 -3.67 1.78
N SER A 137 2.90 -4.22 0.90
CA SER A 137 1.86 -5.20 1.22
C SER A 137 2.39 -6.60 1.05
N SER A 138 3.17 -7.10 2.00
CA SER A 138 3.75 -8.45 1.99
C SER A 138 2.97 -9.42 2.89
N SER A 139 3.29 -10.70 2.78
CA SER A 139 2.73 -11.80 3.59
C SER A 139 3.72 -12.96 3.64
N VAL A 140 3.58 -13.84 4.63
CA VAL A 140 4.41 -15.06 4.70
C VAL A 140 4.04 -16.02 3.57
N GLU A 141 2.75 -16.22 3.37
CA GLU A 141 2.18 -16.98 2.25
C GLU A 141 1.17 -16.13 1.50
N ILE A 142 0.80 -16.53 0.30
CA ILE A 142 -0.21 -15.82 -0.48
C ILE A 142 -1.54 -15.86 0.28
N TYR A 143 -2.02 -14.68 0.71
CA TYR A 143 -3.27 -14.46 1.46
C TYR A 143 -3.26 -14.92 2.92
N ASP A 144 -2.11 -15.18 3.52
CA ASP A 144 -2.00 -15.51 4.95
C ASP A 144 -0.86 -14.73 5.61
N SER A 145 -1.01 -14.47 6.92
CA SER A 145 0.03 -13.86 7.78
C SER A 145 0.57 -12.54 7.23
N TYR A 146 -0.24 -11.49 7.31
CA TYR A 146 0.09 -10.15 6.79
C TYR A 146 1.37 -9.57 7.41
N LEU A 147 2.27 -9.13 6.52
CA LEU A 147 3.53 -8.46 6.87
C LEU A 147 3.56 -7.04 6.27
N HIS A 148 2.44 -6.33 6.32
CA HIS A 148 2.28 -5.01 5.72
C HIS A 148 3.03 -3.93 6.49
N ARG A 149 3.64 -2.98 5.76
CA ARG A 149 4.32 -1.79 6.29
C ARG A 149 3.99 -0.58 5.45
N ASN A 150 3.68 0.53 6.09
CA ASN A 150 3.64 1.83 5.42
C ASN A 150 5.05 2.38 5.34
N VAL A 151 5.60 2.50 4.14
CA VAL A 151 6.92 3.12 3.89
C VAL A 151 6.71 4.60 3.64
N ILE A 152 7.33 5.44 4.47
CA ILE A 152 7.18 6.89 4.46
C ILE A 152 8.54 7.50 4.22
N PHE A 153 8.64 8.37 3.21
CA PHE A 153 9.85 9.12 2.90
C PHE A 153 9.83 10.47 3.60
N ARG A 154 10.97 10.89 4.12
CA ARG A 154 11.13 12.15 4.85
C ARG A 154 10.85 13.38 3.98
N ASP A 155 11.23 13.33 2.71
CA ASP A 155 11.00 14.37 1.71
C ASP A 155 10.73 13.75 0.34
N THR A 156 10.45 14.57 -0.65
CA THR A 156 10.07 14.15 -2.01
C THR A 156 11.22 14.23 -3.01
N LYS A 157 12.43 14.60 -2.56
CA LYS A 157 13.58 14.79 -3.44
C LYS A 157 14.34 13.48 -3.67
N ASN A 158 14.76 13.26 -4.91
CA ASN A 158 15.60 12.13 -5.30
C ASN A 158 15.01 10.76 -4.97
N LEU A 159 13.68 10.66 -4.86
CA LEU A 159 12.99 9.41 -4.59
C LEU A 159 13.24 8.38 -5.71
N PRO A 160 13.21 7.09 -5.39
CA PRO A 160 13.39 6.04 -6.39
C PRO A 160 12.28 6.12 -7.44
N LYS A 161 12.63 5.87 -8.71
CA LYS A 161 11.66 5.82 -9.81
C LYS A 161 10.66 4.67 -9.68
N ARG A 162 11.06 3.62 -8.98
CA ARG A 162 10.29 2.42 -8.71
C ARG A 162 10.36 2.11 -7.22
N ILE A 163 9.23 1.85 -6.61
CA ILE A 163 9.12 1.42 -5.21
C ILE A 163 9.42 -0.08 -5.08
N PHE A 164 9.93 -0.48 -3.92
CA PHE A 164 10.16 -1.87 -3.57
C PHE A 164 8.85 -2.49 -3.08
N THR A 165 8.46 -3.60 -3.67
CA THR A 165 7.17 -4.24 -3.40
C THR A 165 7.34 -5.72 -3.07
N ARG A 166 6.26 -6.40 -2.71
CA ARG A 166 6.26 -7.86 -2.58
C ARG A 166 6.66 -8.62 -3.86
N GLY A 167 6.56 -7.98 -5.01
CA GLY A 167 7.04 -8.52 -6.29
C GLY A 167 8.57 -8.62 -6.34
N ASP A 168 9.29 -7.83 -5.52
CA ASP A 168 10.74 -7.90 -5.38
C ASP A 168 11.16 -8.92 -4.33
N SER A 169 10.48 -8.92 -3.18
CA SER A 169 10.68 -9.91 -2.10
C SER A 169 9.47 -9.91 -1.17
N LEU A 170 9.13 -11.06 -0.61
CA LEU A 170 8.17 -11.20 0.48
C LEU A 170 8.81 -10.91 1.84
N ASN A 171 10.15 -10.97 1.94
CA ASN A 171 10.89 -10.79 3.17
C ASN A 171 11.05 -9.30 3.55
N PRO A 172 10.51 -8.84 4.69
CA PRO A 172 10.69 -7.46 5.14
C PRO A 172 12.14 -7.04 5.37
N GLU A 173 13.04 -7.99 5.65
CA GLU A 173 14.47 -7.71 5.81
C GLU A 173 15.11 -7.21 4.52
N ASP A 174 14.60 -7.64 3.36
CA ASP A 174 15.07 -7.15 2.06
C ASP A 174 14.52 -5.74 1.79
N LEU A 175 13.31 -5.41 2.26
CA LEU A 175 12.83 -4.04 2.27
C LEU A 175 13.77 -3.14 3.08
N TRP A 176 14.18 -3.57 4.30
CA TRP A 176 15.10 -2.78 5.13
C TRP A 176 16.46 -2.59 4.45
N LYS A 177 17.01 -3.61 3.80
CA LYS A 177 18.25 -3.49 2.99
C LYS A 177 18.10 -2.47 1.88
N TRP A 178 16.96 -2.49 1.17
CA TRP A 178 16.66 -1.51 0.13
C TRP A 178 16.57 -0.08 0.70
N MET A 179 15.88 0.10 1.84
CA MET A 179 15.79 1.39 2.53
C MET A 179 17.16 1.88 3.00
N ASP A 180 18.01 0.99 3.54
CA ASP A 180 19.39 1.32 3.91
C ASP A 180 20.23 1.73 2.70
N GLY A 181 20.03 1.07 1.55
CA GLY A 181 20.65 1.43 0.29
C GLY A 181 20.21 2.79 -0.25
N LEU A 182 18.96 3.20 -0.02
CA LEU A 182 18.48 4.55 -0.33
C LEU A 182 19.07 5.59 0.64
N ARG A 183 19.12 5.27 1.92
CA ARG A 183 19.68 6.14 2.97
C ARG A 183 21.15 6.45 2.72
N SER A 184 21.93 5.48 2.24
CA SER A 184 23.34 5.71 1.84
C SER A 184 23.48 6.72 0.69
N LYS A 185 22.40 6.98 -0.06
CA LYS A 185 22.31 7.98 -1.15
C LYS A 185 21.60 9.26 -0.70
N GLY A 186 21.36 9.43 0.60
CA GLY A 186 20.71 10.61 1.18
C GLY A 186 19.19 10.61 1.12
N VAL A 187 18.54 9.48 0.81
CA VAL A 187 17.08 9.36 0.81
C VAL A 187 16.64 8.69 2.11
N GLU A 188 16.10 9.47 3.04
CA GLU A 188 15.64 9.02 4.34
C GLU A 188 14.20 8.49 4.28
N SER A 189 13.96 7.37 4.95
CA SER A 189 12.65 6.76 5.07
C SER A 189 12.51 5.96 6.37
N LEU A 190 11.28 5.70 6.76
CA LEU A 190 10.92 4.75 7.81
C LEU A 190 9.77 3.86 7.31
N ALA A 191 9.59 2.71 7.96
CA ALA A 191 8.46 1.84 7.72
C ALA A 191 7.67 1.62 9.02
N ILE A 192 6.35 1.53 8.92
CA ILE A 192 5.45 1.32 10.06
C ILE A 192 4.69 0.02 9.85
N PRO A 193 5.05 -1.07 10.56
CA PRO A 193 4.26 -2.29 10.58
C PRO A 193 2.85 -2.01 11.10
N HIS A 194 1.85 -2.60 10.45
CA HIS A 194 0.46 -2.50 10.85
C HIS A 194 -0.28 -3.82 10.62
N ASN A 195 -1.50 -3.94 11.17
CA ASN A 195 -2.29 -5.17 11.10
C ASN A 195 -1.58 -6.39 11.73
N SER A 196 -0.80 -6.22 12.79
CA SER A 196 -0.09 -7.31 13.47
C SER A 196 -1.05 -8.39 13.97
N ASN A 197 -2.27 -8.00 14.39
CA ASN A 197 -3.34 -8.90 14.83
C ASN A 197 -3.82 -9.92 13.79
N ILE A 198 -3.45 -9.77 12.53
CA ILE A 198 -3.74 -10.71 11.45
C ILE A 198 -2.48 -11.26 10.79
N SER A 199 -1.35 -11.17 11.51
CA SER A 199 -0.07 -11.72 11.06
C SER A 199 0.17 -13.16 11.52
N GLY A 200 -0.67 -13.71 12.42
CA GLY A 200 -0.44 -15.01 13.04
C GLY A 200 0.89 -15.08 13.79
N GLY A 201 1.30 -13.97 14.46
CA GLY A 201 2.57 -13.82 15.14
C GLY A 201 3.78 -13.56 14.22
N ALA A 202 3.57 -13.53 12.89
CA ALA A 202 4.67 -13.40 11.94
C ALA A 202 5.30 -12.01 11.91
N ALA A 203 4.54 -10.95 12.30
CA ALA A 203 5.04 -9.56 12.27
C ALA A 203 6.18 -9.32 13.27
N PHE A 204 6.20 -10.05 14.40
CA PHE A 204 7.14 -9.86 15.50
C PHE A 204 7.79 -11.16 15.97
N LYS A 205 8.08 -12.09 15.04
CA LYS A 205 8.81 -13.32 15.35
C LYS A 205 10.18 -13.03 15.98
N MET A 206 10.60 -13.90 16.89
CA MET A 206 11.94 -13.91 17.50
C MET A 206 12.98 -14.61 16.59
N THR A 207 12.72 -14.64 15.30
CA THR A 207 13.60 -15.22 14.28
C THR A 207 13.70 -14.29 13.09
N TYR A 208 14.80 -14.38 12.35
CA TYR A 208 14.90 -13.89 10.99
C TYR A 208 13.83 -14.54 10.11
N TYR A 209 13.61 -14.00 8.92
CA TYR A 209 12.67 -14.57 7.94
C TYR A 209 13.06 -16.01 7.56
N ASP A 210 14.36 -16.33 7.54
CA ASP A 210 14.90 -17.67 7.27
C ASP A 210 14.81 -18.65 8.46
N GLY A 211 14.27 -18.21 9.60
CA GLY A 211 14.08 -19.01 10.81
C GLY A 211 15.23 -19.00 11.82
N LYS A 212 16.36 -18.34 11.53
CA LYS A 212 17.44 -18.18 12.50
C LYS A 212 17.01 -17.27 13.65
N PRO A 213 17.48 -17.51 14.90
CA PRO A 213 17.25 -16.60 16.01
C PRO A 213 17.75 -15.18 15.69
N ILE A 214 16.97 -14.16 16.08
CA ILE A 214 17.40 -12.76 15.92
C ILE A 214 18.60 -12.46 16.83
N ASP A 215 19.43 -11.52 16.38
CA ASP A 215 20.61 -11.05 17.09
C ASP A 215 20.61 -9.50 17.17
N GLU A 216 21.69 -8.95 17.72
CA GLU A 216 21.85 -7.50 17.82
C GLU A 216 21.82 -6.80 16.45
N ALA A 217 22.41 -7.40 15.43
CA ALA A 217 22.44 -6.82 14.08
C ALA A 217 21.02 -6.70 13.49
N TYR A 218 20.18 -7.72 13.68
CA TYR A 218 18.77 -7.66 13.31
C TYR A 218 18.05 -6.53 14.07
N ALA A 219 18.23 -6.46 15.38
CA ALA A 219 17.57 -5.45 16.21
C ALA A 219 17.96 -4.03 15.80
N VAL A 220 19.24 -3.77 15.56
CA VAL A 220 19.77 -2.49 15.10
C VAL A 220 19.20 -2.12 13.71
N GLN A 221 19.20 -3.06 12.78
CA GLN A 221 18.64 -2.81 11.45
C GLN A 221 17.14 -2.55 11.52
N ARG A 222 16.40 -3.35 12.30
CA ARG A 222 14.95 -3.21 12.42
C ARG A 222 14.55 -1.88 13.03
N ILE A 223 15.10 -1.50 14.20
CA ILE A 223 14.74 -0.24 14.87
C ILE A 223 15.07 1.00 14.03
N LYS A 224 16.12 0.90 13.21
CA LYS A 224 16.50 1.97 12.28
C LYS A 224 15.46 2.17 11.18
N ASN A 225 14.86 1.09 10.69
CA ASN A 225 13.91 1.10 9.61
C ASN A 225 12.45 1.09 10.09
N GLU A 226 12.15 0.43 11.21
CA GLU A 226 10.81 0.33 11.81
C GLU A 226 10.82 0.90 13.26
N PRO A 227 11.03 2.22 13.44
CA PRO A 227 11.06 2.83 14.77
C PRO A 227 9.68 2.98 15.41
N LEU A 228 8.61 2.75 14.64
CA LEU A 228 7.22 2.89 15.04
C LEU A 228 6.43 1.64 14.69
N VAL A 229 5.34 1.41 15.40
CA VAL A 229 4.35 0.37 15.11
C VAL A 229 2.94 0.93 15.28
N GLU A 230 2.02 0.48 14.46
CA GLU A 230 0.61 0.80 14.61
C GLU A 230 0.03 0.06 15.83
N VAL A 231 -0.63 0.78 16.71
CA VAL A 231 -1.36 0.22 17.85
C VAL A 231 -2.84 0.04 17.54
N THR A 232 -3.45 0.99 16.80
CA THR A 232 -4.87 0.97 16.45
C THR A 232 -5.14 1.76 15.18
N GLN A 233 -6.23 1.42 14.51
CA GLN A 233 -6.72 2.12 13.33
C GLN A 233 -8.27 2.13 13.30
N ALA A 234 -8.88 2.69 12.24
CA ALA A 234 -10.34 2.80 12.12
C ALA A 234 -11.09 1.45 12.21
N LYS A 235 -10.45 0.35 11.80
CA LYS A 235 -11.03 -1.00 11.86
C LYS A 235 -10.75 -1.76 13.17
N GLY A 236 -10.02 -1.19 14.12
CA GLY A 236 -9.77 -1.77 15.44
C GLY A 236 -8.31 -1.78 15.87
N SER A 237 -8.04 -2.45 17.01
CA SER A 237 -6.70 -2.62 17.56
C SER A 237 -5.83 -3.54 16.71
N SER A 238 -4.55 -3.22 16.62
CA SER A 238 -3.54 -4.08 15.98
C SER A 238 -2.98 -5.12 16.97
N GLU A 239 -3.37 -5.06 18.23
CA GLU A 239 -3.10 -6.09 19.24
C GLU A 239 -4.23 -7.12 19.27
N THR A 240 -3.87 -8.38 19.50
CA THR A 240 -4.84 -9.47 19.66
C THR A 240 -4.79 -10.00 21.10
N HIS A 241 -5.96 -10.15 21.71
CA HIS A 241 -6.03 -10.75 23.03
C HIS A 241 -5.57 -12.22 22.99
N PRO A 242 -4.72 -12.69 23.93
CA PRO A 242 -4.15 -14.05 23.91
C PRO A 242 -5.17 -15.19 23.88
N LEU A 243 -6.42 -14.94 24.30
CA LEU A 243 -7.52 -15.90 24.17
C LEU A 243 -8.04 -16.06 22.73
N LEU A 244 -7.82 -15.05 21.87
CA LEU A 244 -8.24 -15.04 20.47
C LEU A 244 -7.13 -15.50 19.53
N SER A 245 -5.88 -15.17 19.87
CA SER A 245 -4.70 -15.65 19.16
C SER A 245 -3.64 -16.12 20.16
N LYS A 246 -3.29 -17.39 20.08
CA LYS A 246 -2.29 -17.99 20.99
C LYS A 246 -0.85 -17.82 20.50
N ASN A 247 -0.69 -17.35 19.28
CA ASN A 247 0.60 -17.30 18.59
C ASN A 247 1.08 -15.86 18.32
N ASP A 248 0.31 -14.86 18.77
CA ASP A 248 0.71 -13.44 18.70
C ASP A 248 1.43 -13.02 19.98
#